data_edaf7d5a5b800f0f48bdaf6537a8117b
#
_entry.id   edaf7d5a5b800f0f48bdaf6537a8117b
#
_cell.length_a   1.000
_cell.length_b   1.000
_cell.length_c   1.000
_cell.angle_alpha   90.00
_cell.angle_beta   90.00
_cell.angle_gamma   90.00
#
_symmetry.space_group_name_H-M   'P 1'
#
loop_
_entity.id
_entity.type
_entity.pdbx_description
1 polymer ?
#
loop_
_entity_poly.entity_id
_entity_poly.type
_entity_poly.pdbx_seq_one_letter_code
_entity_poly.pdbx_strand_id
1 'polypeptide(L)'
;MLSICFPVITFIAVDVEKLRNKKKYIETLNYNFYVAELSKKKGELEHIQKRIDKLHELIIELQGYQSALKEGIQEYKKKIISDIEPLLHIYTAKILQQKFNGKSIYIHTSEDVEDIQFVNSPQDNQDILYSMSSGQLSAVALSFFLCMNQAYGAHKACSILLIDDPVQTIDDVNMVGLVDILRYGFGDRQIFISTHEQSFEWFLRYRYSKAGKNVKIFNMKDIMLQEE
;
A
#
# COMPACT_ATOMS: atom_id res chain seq x y z
N MET A 1 22.94 98.51 -38.73
CA MET A 1 23.61 98.26 -37.46
C MET A 1 22.83 97.31 -36.61
N LEU A 2 23.21 96.04 -36.60
CA LEU A 2 22.55 95.01 -35.79
C LEU A 2 23.34 94.91 -34.47
N SER A 3 22.70 95.38 -33.39
CA SER A 3 23.26 95.28 -32.04
C SER A 3 23.05 93.87 -31.52
N ILE A 4 24.08 93.06 -31.44
CA ILE A 4 24.05 91.75 -30.86
C ILE A 4 24.18 91.87 -29.35
N CYS A 5 23.09 91.69 -28.66
CA CYS A 5 23.03 91.65 -27.21
C CYS A 5 23.45 90.24 -26.72
N PHE A 6 24.61 90.08 -26.18
CA PHE A 6 25.06 88.89 -25.50
C PHE A 6 24.41 88.80 -24.12
N PRO A 7 23.81 87.67 -23.74
CA PRO A 7 23.30 87.57 -22.38
C PRO A 7 24.48 87.60 -21.37
N VAL A 8 24.42 88.51 -20.41
CA VAL A 8 25.33 88.55 -19.29
C VAL A 8 25.13 87.28 -18.47
N ILE A 9 26.08 86.38 -18.58
CA ILE A 9 26.10 85.16 -17.72
C ILE A 9 26.59 85.65 -16.34
N THR A 10 25.66 85.88 -15.45
CA THR A 10 25.95 86.13 -14.03
C THR A 10 26.44 84.83 -13.42
N PHE A 11 27.74 84.74 -13.21
CA PHE A 11 28.31 83.67 -12.40
C PHE A 11 27.80 83.80 -10.97
N ILE A 12 26.88 82.97 -10.54
CA ILE A 12 26.52 82.83 -9.13
C ILE A 12 27.72 82.25 -8.42
N ALA A 13 28.36 83.06 -7.55
CA ALA A 13 29.44 82.54 -6.72
C ALA A 13 28.97 81.38 -5.89
N VAL A 14 29.36 80.21 -6.28
CA VAL A 14 28.96 78.99 -5.60
C VAL A 14 29.74 78.90 -4.30
N ASP A 15 29.03 78.95 -3.18
CA ASP A 15 29.62 78.77 -1.85
C ASP A 15 30.06 77.30 -1.69
N VAL A 16 31.36 77.08 -1.87
CA VAL A 16 32.00 75.78 -1.84
C VAL A 16 31.79 75.09 -0.48
N GLU A 17 31.71 75.84 0.58
CA GLU A 17 31.49 75.30 1.92
C GLU A 17 30.06 74.78 2.10
N LYS A 18 29.06 75.44 1.58
CA LYS A 18 27.68 74.95 1.54
C LYS A 18 27.54 73.73 0.69
N LEU A 19 28.27 73.66 -0.43
CA LEU A 19 28.27 72.41 -1.24
C LEU A 19 28.90 71.23 -0.52
N ARG A 20 30.01 71.40 0.18
CA ARG A 20 30.64 70.37 1.01
C ARG A 20 29.70 69.90 2.13
N ASN A 21 29.06 70.84 2.80
CA ASN A 21 28.07 70.48 3.86
C ASN A 21 26.88 69.75 3.32
N LYS A 22 26.29 70.08 2.17
CA LYS A 22 25.27 69.39 1.50
C LYS A 22 25.70 67.96 1.08
N LYS A 23 26.90 67.83 0.52
CA LYS A 23 27.47 66.53 0.14
C LYS A 23 27.57 65.61 1.37
N LYS A 24 28.16 66.07 2.45
CA LYS A 24 28.30 65.36 3.72
C LYS A 24 26.96 64.97 4.29
N TYR A 25 25.95 65.83 4.21
CA TYR A 25 24.59 65.55 4.65
C TYR A 25 23.95 64.44 3.81
N ILE A 26 24.05 64.44 2.48
CA ILE A 26 23.53 63.41 1.57
C ILE A 26 24.25 62.08 1.81
N GLU A 27 25.57 62.08 2.00
CA GLU A 27 26.36 60.90 2.32
C GLU A 27 25.90 60.27 3.65
N THR A 28 25.60 61.08 4.66
CA THR A 28 25.08 60.60 5.95
C THR A 28 23.66 60.04 5.82
N LEU A 29 22.79 60.67 5.04
CA LEU A 29 21.43 60.15 4.77
C LEU A 29 21.49 58.81 4.05
N ASN A 30 22.32 58.70 3.01
CA ASN A 30 22.51 57.45 2.28
C ASN A 30 23.05 56.33 3.20
N TYR A 31 24.06 56.65 4.01
CA TYR A 31 24.60 55.71 4.98
C TYR A 31 23.52 55.19 5.95
N ASN A 32 22.74 56.09 6.54
CA ASN A 32 21.67 55.72 7.46
C ASN A 32 20.58 54.88 6.78
N PHE A 33 20.24 55.19 5.52
CA PHE A 33 19.31 54.41 4.73
C PHE A 33 19.82 52.99 4.52
N TYR A 34 21.08 52.81 4.10
CA TYR A 34 21.66 51.48 3.90
C TYR A 34 21.79 50.71 5.20
N VAL A 35 22.11 51.34 6.31
CA VAL A 35 22.16 50.68 7.63
C VAL A 35 20.81 50.21 8.07
N ALA A 36 19.74 50.97 7.84
CA ALA A 36 18.39 50.58 8.14
C ALA A 36 17.92 49.38 7.25
N GLU A 37 18.24 49.42 5.96
CA GLU A 37 17.95 48.35 5.03
C GLU A 37 18.67 47.04 5.39
N LEU A 38 19.98 47.14 5.72
CA LEU A 38 20.77 46.01 6.19
C LEU A 38 20.21 45.41 7.49
N SER A 39 19.81 46.26 8.44
CA SER A 39 19.18 45.78 9.68
C SER A 39 17.88 45.02 9.43
N LYS A 40 17.02 45.53 8.53
CA LYS A 40 15.79 44.86 8.12
C LYS A 40 16.07 43.51 7.48
N LYS A 41 16.99 43.46 6.50
CA LYS A 41 17.37 42.19 5.83
C LYS A 41 17.99 41.20 6.79
N LYS A 42 18.79 41.64 7.77
CA LYS A 42 19.34 40.78 8.82
C LYS A 42 18.24 40.17 9.67
N GLY A 43 17.21 40.91 10.06
CA GLY A 43 16.04 40.38 10.77
C GLY A 43 15.25 39.39 9.96
N GLU A 44 15.05 39.64 8.66
CA GLU A 44 14.38 38.67 7.75
C GLU A 44 15.20 37.37 7.64
N LEU A 45 16.51 37.48 7.56
CA LEU A 45 17.42 36.35 7.47
C LEU A 45 17.39 35.49 8.75
N GLU A 46 17.42 36.12 9.91
CA GLU A 46 17.26 35.43 11.21
C GLU A 46 15.91 34.70 11.32
N HIS A 47 14.84 35.33 10.84
CA HIS A 47 13.52 34.70 10.82
C HIS A 47 13.49 33.47 9.90
N ILE A 48 14.07 33.58 8.70
CA ILE A 48 14.18 32.46 7.75
C ILE A 48 15.01 31.33 8.36
N GLN A 49 16.15 31.64 8.98
CA GLN A 49 17.00 30.66 9.63
C GLN A 49 16.24 29.87 10.70
N LYS A 50 15.51 30.56 11.58
CA LYS A 50 14.66 29.87 12.59
C LYS A 50 13.61 28.95 11.98
N ARG A 51 13.04 29.32 10.81
CA ARG A 51 12.11 28.44 10.11
C ARG A 51 12.81 27.21 9.54
N ILE A 52 14.00 27.38 8.98
CA ILE A 52 14.80 26.26 8.46
C ILE A 52 15.15 25.30 9.59
N ASP A 53 15.61 25.79 10.72
CA ASP A 53 15.97 24.99 11.89
C ASP A 53 14.76 24.17 12.36
N LYS A 54 13.59 24.80 12.47
CA LYS A 54 12.36 24.12 12.86
C LYS A 54 11.91 23.06 11.84
N LEU A 55 12.09 23.32 10.55
CA LEU A 55 11.79 22.34 9.51
C LEU A 55 12.75 21.14 9.57
N HIS A 56 14.02 21.36 9.86
CA HIS A 56 14.98 20.28 10.08
C HIS A 56 14.59 19.39 11.27
N GLU A 57 14.19 19.97 12.39
CA GLU A 57 13.70 19.22 13.55
C GLU A 57 12.48 18.33 13.16
N LEU A 58 11.50 18.90 12.45
CA LEU A 58 10.33 18.16 11.99
C LEU A 58 10.69 17.03 11.01
N ILE A 59 11.66 17.25 10.13
CA ILE A 59 12.13 16.21 9.20
C ILE A 59 12.73 15.03 9.97
N ILE A 60 13.57 15.31 10.97
CA ILE A 60 14.18 14.27 11.80
C ILE A 60 13.09 13.48 12.56
N GLU A 61 12.12 14.17 13.13
CA GLU A 61 11.00 13.54 13.82
C GLU A 61 10.17 12.64 12.88
N LEU A 62 9.83 13.14 11.69
CA LEU A 62 9.09 12.37 10.68
C LEU A 62 9.88 11.15 10.17
N GLN A 63 11.18 11.27 10.01
CA GLN A 63 12.04 10.13 9.66
C GLN A 63 12.04 9.06 10.77
N GLY A 64 12.02 9.48 12.02
CA GLY A 64 11.86 8.57 13.17
C GLY A 64 10.54 7.80 13.12
N TYR A 65 9.42 8.49 12.89
CA TYR A 65 8.11 7.83 12.71
C TYR A 65 8.08 6.89 11.50
N GLN A 66 8.68 7.29 10.40
CA GLN A 66 8.75 6.45 9.20
C GLN A 66 9.51 5.14 9.47
N SER A 67 10.65 5.21 10.17
CA SER A 67 11.42 4.03 10.52
C SER A 67 10.63 3.10 11.45
N ALA A 68 10.03 3.64 12.50
CA ALA A 68 9.22 2.87 13.43
C ALA A 68 8.02 2.19 12.75
N LEU A 69 7.35 2.89 11.82
CA LEU A 69 6.26 2.31 11.04
C LEU A 69 6.74 1.18 10.12
N LYS A 70 7.88 1.36 9.45
CA LYS A 70 8.46 0.30 8.61
C LYS A 70 8.79 -0.95 9.41
N GLU A 71 9.42 -0.80 10.57
CA GLU A 71 9.73 -1.92 11.47
C GLU A 71 8.44 -2.63 11.93
N GLY A 72 7.44 -1.87 12.38
CA GLY A 72 6.16 -2.44 12.79
C GLY A 72 5.42 -3.17 11.68
N ILE A 73 5.46 -2.67 10.45
CA ILE A 73 4.90 -3.36 9.27
C ILE A 73 5.64 -4.67 9.01
N GLN A 74 6.97 -4.69 9.09
CA GLN A 74 7.76 -5.91 8.88
C GLN A 74 7.49 -6.96 9.95
N GLU A 75 7.42 -6.56 11.21
CA GLU A 75 7.05 -7.49 12.30
C GLU A 75 5.64 -8.06 12.09
N TYR A 76 4.70 -7.21 11.70
CA TYR A 76 3.32 -7.63 11.43
C TYR A 76 3.24 -8.59 10.24
N LYS A 77 3.97 -8.32 9.15
CA LYS A 77 4.09 -9.23 8.00
C LYS A 77 4.65 -10.60 8.43
N LYS A 78 5.75 -10.63 9.18
CA LYS A 78 6.35 -11.87 9.69
C LYS A 78 5.35 -12.67 10.53
N LYS A 79 4.59 -12.01 11.39
CA LYS A 79 3.55 -12.65 12.20
C LYS A 79 2.46 -13.27 11.34
N ILE A 80 1.90 -12.52 10.38
CA ILE A 80 0.86 -13.04 9.46
C ILE A 80 1.37 -14.29 8.75
N ILE A 81 2.57 -14.24 8.20
CA ILE A 81 3.16 -15.37 7.47
C ILE A 81 3.29 -16.59 8.39
N SER A 82 3.85 -16.40 9.57
CA SER A 82 3.98 -17.48 10.57
C SER A 82 2.64 -18.12 10.92
N ASP A 83 1.57 -17.34 10.97
CA ASP A 83 0.24 -17.84 11.32
C ASP A 83 -0.43 -18.62 10.17
N ILE A 84 -0.18 -18.22 8.91
CA ILE A 84 -0.86 -18.82 7.74
C ILE A 84 -0.04 -19.90 7.02
N GLU A 85 1.28 -19.86 7.08
CA GLU A 85 2.17 -20.75 6.31
C GLU A 85 1.91 -22.25 6.58
N PRO A 86 1.71 -22.72 7.84
CA PRO A 86 1.39 -24.12 8.10
C PRO A 86 0.07 -24.55 7.46
N LEU A 87 -0.94 -23.67 7.49
CA LEU A 87 -2.24 -23.94 6.86
C LEU A 87 -2.14 -23.92 5.34
N LEU A 88 -1.39 -22.97 4.79
CA LEU A 88 -1.16 -22.88 3.35
C LEU A 88 -0.49 -24.14 2.81
N HIS A 89 0.48 -24.68 3.53
CA HIS A 89 1.10 -25.96 3.24
C HIS A 89 0.09 -27.10 3.13
N ILE A 90 -0.77 -27.23 4.14
CA ILE A 90 -1.78 -28.27 4.20
C ILE A 90 -2.80 -28.09 3.09
N TYR A 91 -3.28 -26.87 2.85
CA TYR A 91 -4.36 -26.60 1.91
C TYR A 91 -3.88 -26.72 0.47
N THR A 92 -2.72 -26.19 0.14
CA THR A 92 -2.13 -26.35 -1.20
C THR A 92 -1.80 -27.79 -1.50
N ALA A 93 -1.23 -28.54 -0.55
CA ALA A 93 -0.98 -29.97 -0.72
C ALA A 93 -2.25 -30.79 -0.94
N LYS A 94 -3.36 -30.43 -0.28
CA LYS A 94 -4.64 -31.11 -0.46
C LYS A 94 -5.33 -30.76 -1.78
N ILE A 95 -5.27 -29.51 -2.23
CA ILE A 95 -5.91 -29.08 -3.47
C ILE A 95 -5.06 -29.48 -4.68
N LEU A 96 -3.74 -29.30 -4.64
CA LEU A 96 -2.85 -29.52 -5.78
C LEU A 96 -2.30 -30.95 -5.92
N GLN A 97 -2.92 -31.94 -5.34
CA GLN A 97 -2.54 -33.37 -5.10
C GLN A 97 -1.49 -34.00 -6.04
N GLN A 98 -1.30 -33.52 -7.25
CA GLN A 98 -0.56 -34.28 -8.27
C GLN A 98 0.76 -33.69 -8.77
N LYS A 99 1.11 -32.44 -8.51
CA LYS A 99 2.16 -31.80 -9.34
C LYS A 99 3.31 -31.15 -8.62
N PHE A 100 3.32 -31.08 -7.32
CA PHE A 100 4.43 -30.43 -6.61
C PHE A 100 5.55 -31.40 -6.16
N ASN A 101 5.55 -32.66 -6.60
CA ASN A 101 6.58 -33.64 -6.22
C ASN A 101 6.94 -33.62 -4.72
N GLY A 102 5.97 -33.41 -3.85
CA GLY A 102 6.19 -33.24 -2.41
C GLY A 102 6.81 -31.90 -2.00
N LYS A 103 6.92 -30.94 -2.91
CA LYS A 103 7.40 -29.60 -2.58
C LYS A 103 6.24 -28.76 -2.06
N SER A 104 6.44 -28.26 -0.89
CA SER A 104 5.51 -27.33 -0.24
C SER A 104 5.70 -25.91 -0.81
N ILE A 105 4.64 -25.09 -0.73
CA ILE A 105 4.73 -23.67 -1.07
C ILE A 105 5.03 -22.91 0.21
N TYR A 106 6.06 -22.10 0.15
CA TYR A 106 6.49 -21.20 1.22
C TYR A 106 6.21 -19.77 0.82
N ILE A 107 6.04 -18.92 1.82
CA ILE A 107 5.87 -17.49 1.63
C ILE A 107 7.21 -16.83 1.95
N HIS A 108 7.81 -16.19 0.96
CA HIS A 108 9.03 -15.42 1.13
C HIS A 108 8.73 -13.93 1.10
N THR A 109 9.31 -13.20 2.08
CA THR A 109 9.30 -11.74 2.10
C THR A 109 10.73 -11.27 2.22
N SER A 110 11.21 -10.52 1.26
CA SER A 110 12.50 -9.84 1.37
C SER A 110 12.30 -8.45 1.99
N GLU A 111 13.33 -7.95 2.66
CA GLU A 111 13.31 -6.60 3.25
C GLU A 111 13.27 -5.51 2.16
N ASP A 112 13.80 -5.83 0.98
CA ASP A 112 13.91 -4.92 -0.16
C ASP A 112 12.68 -4.91 -1.08
N VAL A 113 11.81 -5.92 -1.00
CA VAL A 113 10.63 -6.05 -1.85
C VAL A 113 9.38 -5.95 -0.99
N GLU A 114 8.51 -5.00 -1.32
CA GLU A 114 7.22 -4.84 -0.61
C GLU A 114 6.27 -6.01 -0.89
N ASP A 115 6.55 -6.82 -1.92
CA ASP A 115 5.71 -7.89 -2.40
C ASP A 115 5.96 -9.22 -1.68
N ILE A 116 4.89 -10.00 -1.58
CA ILE A 116 4.92 -11.39 -1.10
C ILE A 116 5.26 -12.30 -2.30
N GLN A 117 6.26 -13.15 -2.15
CA GLN A 117 6.64 -14.14 -3.13
C GLN A 117 6.29 -15.54 -2.65
N PHE A 118 5.84 -16.40 -3.56
CA PHE A 118 5.61 -17.80 -3.27
C PHE A 118 6.75 -18.63 -3.85
N VAL A 119 7.41 -19.40 -3.02
CA VAL A 119 8.63 -20.15 -3.40
C VAL A 119 8.50 -21.63 -3.06
N ASN A 120 9.25 -22.49 -3.77
CA ASN A 120 9.29 -23.94 -3.50
C ASN A 120 10.17 -24.32 -2.30
N SER A 121 11.06 -23.44 -1.89
CA SER A 121 11.97 -23.63 -0.77
C SER A 121 12.24 -22.27 -0.12
N PRO A 122 12.46 -22.22 1.20
CA PRO A 122 12.81 -20.98 1.89
C PRO A 122 14.11 -20.30 1.37
N GLN A 123 14.95 -21.05 0.65
CA GLN A 123 16.18 -20.54 0.07
C GLN A 123 16.02 -20.08 -1.39
N ASP A 124 14.88 -20.36 -2.02
CA ASP A 124 14.59 -19.93 -3.38
C ASP A 124 14.19 -18.46 -3.40
N ASN A 125 14.71 -17.73 -4.39
CA ASN A 125 14.34 -16.35 -4.65
C ASN A 125 13.41 -16.20 -5.87
N GLN A 126 13.02 -17.32 -6.48
CA GLN A 126 12.19 -17.32 -7.68
C GLN A 126 10.73 -17.53 -7.29
N ASP A 127 9.88 -16.56 -7.63
CA ASP A 127 8.44 -16.69 -7.46
C ASP A 127 7.89 -17.75 -8.40
N ILE A 128 7.28 -18.79 -7.80
CA ILE A 128 6.73 -19.91 -8.54
C ILE A 128 5.42 -19.59 -9.26
N LEU A 129 4.74 -18.50 -8.91
CA LEU A 129 3.47 -18.11 -9.53
C LEU A 129 3.61 -17.92 -11.04
N TYR A 130 4.78 -17.44 -11.50
CA TYR A 130 5.05 -17.25 -12.93
C TYR A 130 5.21 -18.55 -13.72
N SER A 131 5.45 -19.69 -13.04
CA SER A 131 5.61 -21.01 -13.66
C SER A 131 4.36 -21.87 -13.56
N MET A 132 3.31 -21.40 -12.89
CA MET A 132 2.06 -22.12 -12.65
C MET A 132 1.08 -22.01 -13.81
N SER A 133 0.32 -23.09 -14.04
CA SER A 133 -0.86 -23.00 -14.89
C SER A 133 -1.97 -22.18 -14.22
N SER A 134 -2.95 -21.71 -15.00
CA SER A 134 -4.08 -20.94 -14.46
C SER A 134 -4.84 -21.70 -13.35
N GLY A 135 -5.05 -23.00 -13.51
CA GLY A 135 -5.70 -23.83 -12.49
C GLY A 135 -4.89 -23.98 -11.22
N GLN A 136 -3.56 -24.12 -11.34
CA GLN A 136 -2.66 -24.14 -10.18
C GLN A 136 -2.64 -22.79 -9.45
N LEU A 137 -2.60 -21.70 -10.20
CA LEU A 137 -2.63 -20.35 -9.63
C LEU A 137 -3.95 -20.10 -8.87
N SER A 138 -5.08 -20.49 -9.45
CA SER A 138 -6.39 -20.40 -8.78
C SER A 138 -6.45 -21.25 -7.51
N ALA A 139 -5.89 -22.45 -7.53
CA ALA A 139 -5.83 -23.32 -6.36
C ALA A 139 -4.97 -22.73 -5.22
N VAL A 140 -3.84 -22.11 -5.56
CA VAL A 140 -2.98 -21.41 -4.58
C VAL A 140 -3.69 -20.18 -4.01
N ALA A 141 -4.29 -19.35 -4.87
CA ALA A 141 -5.05 -18.18 -4.46
C ALA A 141 -6.21 -18.54 -3.53
N LEU A 142 -6.97 -19.59 -3.87
CA LEU A 142 -8.06 -20.09 -3.04
C LEU A 142 -7.55 -20.64 -1.71
N SER A 143 -6.43 -21.40 -1.73
CA SER A 143 -5.80 -21.90 -0.50
C SER A 143 -5.37 -20.76 0.41
N PHE A 144 -4.74 -19.72 -0.14
CA PHE A 144 -4.33 -18.54 0.59
C PHE A 144 -5.53 -17.80 1.20
N PHE A 145 -6.59 -17.58 0.41
CA PHE A 145 -7.83 -16.98 0.90
C PHE A 145 -8.43 -17.77 2.07
N LEU A 146 -8.49 -19.10 1.96
CA LEU A 146 -9.02 -19.96 3.02
C LEU A 146 -8.14 -19.91 4.28
N CYS A 147 -6.80 -19.89 4.12
CA CYS A 147 -5.87 -19.74 5.25
C CYS A 147 -6.06 -18.41 5.96
N MET A 148 -6.13 -17.30 5.22
CA MET A 148 -6.40 -15.98 5.78
C MET A 148 -7.72 -15.92 6.52
N ASN A 149 -8.75 -16.52 5.94
CA ASN A 149 -10.08 -16.59 6.55
C ASN A 149 -10.08 -17.46 7.82
N GLN A 150 -9.31 -18.54 7.86
CA GLN A 150 -9.17 -19.39 9.04
C GLN A 150 -8.37 -18.72 10.16
N ALA A 151 -7.29 -18.04 9.83
CA ALA A 151 -6.42 -17.38 10.80
C ALA A 151 -7.02 -16.07 11.35
N TYR A 152 -7.62 -15.26 10.46
CA TYR A 152 -8.04 -13.89 10.77
C TYR A 152 -9.52 -13.62 10.54
N GLY A 153 -10.27 -14.57 10.00
CA GLY A 153 -11.71 -14.43 9.82
C GLY A 153 -12.42 -14.18 11.15
N ALA A 154 -13.39 -13.29 11.14
CA ALA A 154 -14.13 -12.86 12.32
C ALA A 154 -15.05 -13.98 12.86
N HIS A 155 -14.46 -15.04 13.39
CA HIS A 155 -15.16 -16.22 13.93
C HIS A 155 -16.26 -15.88 14.93
N LYS A 156 -16.11 -14.77 15.63
CA LYS A 156 -17.05 -14.37 16.70
C LYS A 156 -18.16 -13.44 16.20
N ALA A 157 -17.95 -12.74 15.08
CA ALA A 157 -18.90 -11.74 14.59
C ALA A 157 -19.73 -12.27 13.41
N CYS A 158 -19.15 -13.07 12.51
CA CYS A 158 -19.82 -13.62 11.34
C CYS A 158 -19.24 -14.99 10.99
N SER A 159 -20.03 -16.05 11.12
CA SER A 159 -19.65 -17.43 10.79
C SER A 159 -20.07 -17.82 9.36
N ILE A 160 -20.02 -16.88 8.42
CA ILE A 160 -20.41 -17.07 7.02
C ILE A 160 -19.17 -17.04 6.13
N LEU A 161 -19.10 -17.99 5.19
CA LEU A 161 -18.11 -18.06 4.13
C LEU A 161 -18.82 -18.01 2.79
N LEU A 162 -18.48 -17.03 1.95
CA LEU A 162 -19.02 -16.86 0.60
C LEU A 162 -17.93 -17.19 -0.40
N ILE A 163 -18.18 -18.10 -1.33
CA ILE A 163 -17.24 -18.50 -2.38
C ILE A 163 -17.99 -18.53 -3.71
N ASP A 164 -17.49 -17.75 -4.66
CA ASP A 164 -18.07 -17.67 -5.99
C ASP A 164 -17.26 -18.51 -6.97
N ASP A 165 -17.91 -19.51 -7.54
CA ASP A 165 -17.42 -20.43 -8.58
C ASP A 165 -15.97 -20.92 -8.40
N PRO A 166 -15.66 -21.59 -7.28
CA PRO A 166 -14.28 -21.94 -6.93
C PRO A 166 -13.64 -22.98 -7.85
N VAL A 167 -14.43 -23.64 -8.72
CA VAL A 167 -13.97 -24.77 -9.52
C VAL A 167 -13.83 -24.47 -11.01
N GLN A 168 -14.07 -23.25 -11.44
CA GLN A 168 -14.02 -22.86 -12.86
C GLN A 168 -12.71 -23.24 -13.58
N THR A 169 -11.59 -23.29 -12.85
CA THR A 169 -10.28 -23.62 -13.40
C THR A 169 -9.61 -24.80 -12.71
N ILE A 170 -10.30 -25.43 -11.77
CA ILE A 170 -9.79 -26.54 -10.94
C ILE A 170 -10.26 -27.85 -11.54
N ASP A 171 -9.36 -28.82 -11.69
CA ASP A 171 -9.69 -30.16 -12.17
C ASP A 171 -10.42 -30.99 -11.09
N ASP A 172 -11.10 -32.10 -11.53
CA ASP A 172 -11.93 -32.93 -10.67
C ASP A 172 -11.19 -33.49 -9.44
N VAL A 173 -9.89 -33.79 -9.58
CA VAL A 173 -9.09 -34.34 -8.48
C VAL A 173 -8.85 -33.27 -7.41
N ASN A 174 -8.56 -32.07 -7.85
CA ASN A 174 -8.31 -30.92 -6.96
C ASN A 174 -9.61 -30.46 -6.26
N MET A 175 -10.76 -30.65 -6.92
CA MET A 175 -12.10 -30.42 -6.35
C MET A 175 -12.33 -31.25 -5.07
N VAL A 176 -11.89 -32.52 -5.05
CA VAL A 176 -12.01 -33.39 -3.86
C VAL A 176 -11.28 -32.78 -2.66
N GLY A 177 -10.06 -32.29 -2.88
CA GLY A 177 -9.26 -31.65 -1.85
C GLY A 177 -9.93 -30.39 -1.28
N LEU A 178 -10.50 -29.56 -2.16
CA LEU A 178 -11.24 -28.37 -1.77
C LEU A 178 -12.44 -28.71 -0.87
N VAL A 179 -13.27 -29.66 -1.29
CA VAL A 179 -14.46 -30.09 -0.51
C VAL A 179 -14.07 -30.64 0.86
N ASP A 180 -12.98 -31.38 0.95
CA ASP A 180 -12.48 -31.88 2.23
C ASP A 180 -11.96 -30.73 3.15
N ILE A 181 -11.27 -29.74 2.60
CA ILE A 181 -10.87 -28.56 3.36
C ILE A 181 -12.07 -27.81 3.89
N LEU A 182 -13.06 -27.54 3.05
CA LEU A 182 -14.29 -26.83 3.45
C LEU A 182 -15.05 -27.60 4.53
N ARG A 183 -15.16 -28.92 4.40
CA ARG A 183 -15.89 -29.76 5.33
C ARG A 183 -15.20 -29.86 6.70
N TYR A 184 -13.90 -30.02 6.74
CA TYR A 184 -13.15 -30.24 7.98
C TYR A 184 -12.63 -28.94 8.61
N GLY A 185 -12.17 -27.99 7.80
CA GLY A 185 -11.62 -26.72 8.27
C GLY A 185 -12.67 -25.67 8.59
N PHE A 186 -13.85 -25.75 7.94
CA PHE A 186 -14.92 -24.76 8.06
C PHE A 186 -16.26 -25.37 8.47
N GLY A 187 -16.23 -26.50 9.15
CA GLY A 187 -17.42 -27.27 9.51
C GLY A 187 -18.34 -26.59 10.53
N ASP A 188 -17.88 -25.56 11.20
CA ASP A 188 -18.60 -24.71 12.16
C ASP A 188 -19.24 -23.47 11.51
N ARG A 189 -19.03 -23.28 10.20
CA ARG A 189 -19.50 -22.09 9.47
C ARG A 189 -20.63 -22.43 8.50
N GLN A 190 -21.44 -21.43 8.22
CA GLN A 190 -22.37 -21.48 7.11
C GLN A 190 -21.63 -21.11 5.81
N ILE A 191 -21.60 -22.03 4.86
CA ILE A 191 -20.89 -21.85 3.61
C ILE A 191 -21.91 -21.65 2.49
N PHE A 192 -21.76 -20.58 1.74
CA PHE A 192 -22.48 -20.31 0.50
C PHE A 192 -21.52 -20.44 -0.66
N ILE A 193 -21.85 -21.31 -1.60
CA ILE A 193 -21.05 -21.51 -2.79
C ILE A 193 -21.95 -21.35 -4.01
N SER A 194 -21.57 -20.47 -4.93
CA SER A 194 -22.12 -20.46 -6.28
C SER A 194 -21.28 -21.36 -7.17
N THR A 195 -21.90 -22.00 -8.14
CA THR A 195 -21.21 -22.77 -9.18
C THR A 195 -22.11 -22.98 -10.37
N HIS A 196 -21.53 -23.05 -11.55
CA HIS A 196 -22.19 -23.49 -12.78
C HIS A 196 -21.88 -24.95 -13.13
N GLU A 197 -20.98 -25.59 -12.37
CA GLU A 197 -20.56 -26.98 -12.57
C GLU A 197 -21.46 -27.96 -11.81
N GLN A 198 -22.28 -28.72 -12.54
CA GLN A 198 -23.24 -29.69 -11.97
C GLN A 198 -22.53 -30.84 -11.26
N SER A 199 -21.40 -31.30 -11.78
CA SER A 199 -20.57 -32.34 -11.15
C SER A 199 -20.11 -31.95 -9.76
N PHE A 200 -19.69 -30.69 -9.58
CA PHE A 200 -19.26 -30.15 -8.31
C PHE A 200 -20.44 -30.02 -7.32
N GLU A 201 -21.60 -29.55 -7.77
CA GLU A 201 -22.80 -29.49 -6.94
C GLU A 201 -23.15 -30.88 -6.40
N TRP A 202 -23.21 -31.89 -7.26
CA TRP A 202 -23.54 -33.26 -6.84
C TRP A 202 -22.51 -33.85 -5.87
N PHE A 203 -21.22 -33.60 -6.13
CA PHE A 203 -20.15 -34.06 -5.26
C PHE A 203 -20.22 -33.41 -3.88
N LEU A 204 -20.39 -32.10 -3.83
CA LEU A 204 -20.60 -31.34 -2.59
C LEU A 204 -21.78 -31.88 -1.79
N ARG A 205 -22.95 -32.01 -2.43
CA ARG A 205 -24.17 -32.53 -1.82
C ARG A 205 -23.93 -33.93 -1.23
N TYR A 206 -23.32 -34.80 -2.00
CA TYR A 206 -23.01 -36.16 -1.55
C TYR A 206 -22.10 -36.18 -0.32
N ARG A 207 -21.00 -35.43 -0.39
CA ARG A 207 -19.98 -35.41 0.68
C ARG A 207 -20.50 -34.81 1.98
N TYR A 208 -21.27 -33.72 1.90
CA TYR A 208 -21.86 -33.07 3.07
C TYR A 208 -23.01 -33.89 3.66
N SER A 209 -23.91 -34.43 2.85
CA SER A 209 -25.01 -35.30 3.31
C SER A 209 -24.48 -36.55 3.99
N LYS A 210 -23.43 -37.18 3.44
CA LYS A 210 -22.79 -38.36 4.07
C LYS A 210 -22.15 -38.03 5.42
N ALA A 211 -21.74 -36.75 5.64
CA ALA A 211 -21.22 -36.23 6.91
C ALA A 211 -22.33 -35.77 7.88
N GLY A 212 -23.61 -36.00 7.56
CA GLY A 212 -24.73 -35.56 8.39
C GLY A 212 -24.96 -34.05 8.43
N LYS A 213 -24.40 -33.32 7.45
CA LYS A 213 -24.60 -31.87 7.33
C LYS A 213 -25.75 -31.53 6.40
N ASN A 214 -26.53 -30.51 6.75
CA ASN A 214 -27.62 -30.03 5.90
C ASN A 214 -27.07 -29.27 4.70
N VAL A 215 -27.58 -29.62 3.50
CA VAL A 215 -27.27 -28.92 2.25
C VAL A 215 -28.57 -28.43 1.65
N LYS A 216 -28.63 -27.14 1.32
CA LYS A 216 -29.74 -26.53 0.62
C LYS A 216 -29.24 -26.02 -0.73
N ILE A 217 -29.97 -26.39 -1.78
CA ILE A 217 -29.66 -25.99 -3.15
C ILE A 217 -30.66 -24.95 -3.59
N PHE A 218 -30.18 -23.92 -4.24
CA PHE A 218 -30.94 -22.84 -4.85
C PHE A 218 -30.62 -22.80 -6.34
N ASN A 219 -31.61 -23.04 -7.18
CA ASN A 219 -31.47 -22.83 -8.60
C ASN A 219 -31.83 -21.36 -8.91
N MET A 220 -30.84 -20.55 -9.27
CA MET A 220 -31.06 -19.12 -9.51
C MET A 220 -32.03 -18.86 -10.69
N LYS A 221 -32.07 -19.74 -11.69
CA LYS A 221 -33.03 -19.61 -12.80
C LYS A 221 -34.47 -19.77 -12.32
N ASP A 222 -34.72 -20.74 -11.44
CA ASP A 222 -36.06 -20.98 -10.92
C ASP A 222 -36.53 -19.85 -10.00
N ILE A 223 -35.60 -19.22 -9.28
CA ILE A 223 -35.91 -18.09 -8.41
C ILE A 223 -36.27 -16.86 -9.26
N MET A 224 -35.49 -16.55 -10.29
CA MET A 224 -35.75 -15.40 -11.18
C MET A 224 -37.07 -15.53 -11.94
N LEU A 225 -37.48 -16.75 -12.30
CA LEU A 225 -38.75 -17.01 -13.01
C LEU A 225 -39.98 -16.95 -12.11
N GLN A 226 -39.80 -16.92 -10.78
CA GLN A 226 -40.90 -16.77 -9.82
C GLN A 226 -41.20 -15.32 -9.45
N GLU A 227 -40.33 -14.38 -9.84
CA GLU A 227 -40.50 -12.93 -9.63
C GLU A 227 -41.15 -12.21 -10.82
N GLU A 228 -41.40 -12.88 -11.95
CA GLU A 228 -42.23 -12.43 -13.07
C GLU A 228 -43.71 -12.92 -12.94
#